data_f8c73cd8aae1b9e2f58468333fbbd3fb
#
_entry.id   f8c73cd8aae1b9e2f58468333fbbd3fb
#
_cell.length_a   1.000
_cell.length_b   1.000
_cell.length_c   1.000
_cell.angle_alpha   90.00
_cell.angle_beta   90.00
_cell.angle_gamma   90.00
#
_symmetry.space_group_name_H-M   'P 1'
#
loop_
_entity.id
_entity.type
_entity.pdbx_description
1 polymer ?
#
loop_
_entity_poly.entity_id
_entity_poly.type
_entity_poly.pdbx_seq_one_letter_code
_entity_poly.pdbx_strand_id
1 'polypeptide(L)'
;MKTKTESKKCAPKATAKKVAVKKSANVLLERTDKVVTKDKNSVLKIFGPTYKVSAILNEAMNEARAAETGLPVAKVLEVLKLRDHWCIRREWIEGKTLAETMAGDKKNLMRYLKEFVAIQCEIFSKTSERMGNLADKLDKQISASALPKETRYDLHMRLQSMPRGKALCHGDFNPTNVIITPSGDWRVIDWSHVRLGDPLADVARTYLLFWLSGHVAAAEKYMALACEALKVKIADVQKWLPIVAAAESSKEQSVKNHELLLHWASVVDYE
;
A
#
# COMPACT_ATOMS: atom_id res chain seq x y z
N MET A 1 42.45 -7.66 43.05
CA MET A 1 41.01 -7.68 42.77
C MET A 1 40.79 -7.63 41.25
N LYS A 2 40.37 -8.76 40.66
CA LYS A 2 40.11 -8.85 39.22
C LYS A 2 38.59 -8.74 39.00
N THR A 3 38.14 -7.67 38.37
CA THR A 3 36.76 -7.49 37.97
C THR A 3 36.48 -8.21 36.66
N LYS A 4 35.60 -9.20 36.68
CA LYS A 4 35.08 -9.90 35.52
C LYS A 4 34.01 -9.04 34.85
N THR A 5 34.24 -8.71 33.57
CA THR A 5 33.23 -8.08 32.70
C THR A 5 32.39 -9.19 32.09
N GLU A 6 31.10 -9.27 32.44
CA GLU A 6 30.15 -10.19 31.84
C GLU A 6 29.67 -9.62 30.49
N SER A 7 29.95 -10.33 29.43
CA SER A 7 29.42 -10.05 28.08
C SER A 7 27.95 -10.50 28.01
N LYS A 8 27.02 -9.56 27.85
CA LYS A 8 25.61 -9.85 27.54
C LYS A 8 25.50 -10.52 26.16
N LYS A 9 25.14 -11.81 26.18
CA LYS A 9 24.77 -12.57 24.97
C LYS A 9 23.50 -11.96 24.36
N CYS A 10 23.60 -11.55 23.10
CA CYS A 10 22.48 -11.15 22.26
C CYS A 10 21.54 -12.35 22.04
N ALA A 11 20.25 -12.19 22.32
CA ALA A 11 19.25 -13.24 22.12
C ALA A 11 19.09 -13.57 20.63
N PRO A 12 18.84 -14.83 20.23
CA PRO A 12 18.68 -15.21 18.85
C PRO A 12 17.40 -14.62 18.27
N LYS A 13 17.50 -14.01 17.07
CA LYS A 13 16.37 -13.58 16.25
C LYS A 13 15.45 -14.77 15.99
N ALA A 14 14.20 -14.66 16.40
CA ALA A 14 13.18 -15.66 16.13
C ALA A 14 13.03 -15.83 14.60
N THR A 15 13.38 -16.98 14.08
CA THR A 15 13.17 -17.40 12.70
C THR A 15 11.66 -17.50 12.45
N ALA A 16 11.12 -16.65 11.58
CA ALA A 16 9.73 -16.69 11.17
C ALA A 16 9.41 -18.07 10.55
N LYS A 17 8.53 -18.84 11.20
CA LYS A 17 8.03 -20.11 10.64
C LYS A 17 7.18 -19.79 9.41
N LYS A 18 7.56 -20.34 8.25
CA LYS A 18 6.76 -20.26 7.01
C LYS A 18 5.35 -20.81 7.25
N VAL A 19 4.35 -20.12 6.68
CA VAL A 19 2.98 -20.62 6.64
C VAL A 19 2.95 -21.86 5.75
N ALA A 20 2.86 -23.05 6.36
CA ALA A 20 2.80 -24.31 5.64
C ALA A 20 1.37 -24.57 5.15
N VAL A 21 1.03 -23.99 4.00
CA VAL A 21 -0.18 -24.38 3.25
C VAL A 21 0.25 -25.44 2.25
N LYS A 22 -0.43 -26.64 2.24
CA LYS A 22 -0.18 -27.64 1.21
C LYS A 22 -0.34 -26.94 -0.16
N LYS A 23 0.62 -27.12 -1.07
CA LYS A 23 0.54 -26.65 -2.46
C LYS A 23 -0.76 -27.17 -3.08
N SER A 24 -1.81 -26.36 -3.05
CA SER A 24 -3.05 -26.63 -3.76
C SER A 24 -3.05 -25.78 -5.03
N ALA A 25 -3.72 -26.23 -6.08
CA ALA A 25 -3.84 -25.55 -7.37
C ALA A 25 -4.49 -24.14 -7.30
N ASN A 26 -4.89 -23.70 -6.12
CA ASN A 26 -5.70 -22.51 -5.87
C ASN A 26 -4.93 -21.37 -5.17
N VAL A 27 -3.59 -21.44 -5.05
CA VAL A 27 -2.78 -20.35 -4.44
C VAL A 27 -2.64 -19.23 -5.45
N LEU A 28 -3.13 -18.04 -5.10
CA LEU A 28 -3.04 -16.81 -5.90
C LEU A 28 -1.80 -16.00 -5.58
N LEU A 29 -1.39 -15.97 -4.31
CA LEU A 29 -0.23 -15.25 -3.82
C LEU A 29 0.36 -15.99 -2.61
N GLU A 30 1.68 -16.16 -2.60
CA GLU A 30 2.41 -16.69 -1.45
C GLU A 30 3.56 -15.74 -1.09
N ARG A 31 3.56 -15.27 0.15
CA ARG A 31 4.66 -14.50 0.75
C ARG A 31 5.07 -15.17 2.05
N THR A 32 6.20 -14.76 2.60
CA THR A 32 6.77 -15.34 3.83
C THR A 32 5.77 -15.32 5.00
N ASP A 33 4.94 -14.29 5.06
CA ASP A 33 4.09 -13.96 6.20
C ASP A 33 2.58 -14.07 5.90
N LYS A 34 2.19 -14.30 4.63
CA LYS A 34 0.77 -14.43 4.23
C LYS A 34 0.60 -15.25 2.96
N VAL A 35 -0.54 -15.93 2.88
CA VAL A 35 -0.95 -16.69 1.69
C VAL A 35 -2.36 -16.27 1.30
N VAL A 36 -2.59 -16.10 -0.01
CA VAL A 36 -3.92 -15.82 -0.57
C VAL A 36 -4.32 -17.00 -1.46
N THR A 37 -5.47 -17.59 -1.18
CA THR A 37 -6.00 -18.75 -1.92
C THR A 37 -7.40 -18.49 -2.41
N LYS A 38 -7.75 -19.04 -3.60
CA LYS A 38 -9.13 -19.10 -4.07
C LYS A 38 -9.82 -20.31 -3.42
N ASP A 39 -11.01 -20.10 -2.87
CA ASP A 39 -11.85 -21.14 -2.27
C ASP A 39 -13.27 -21.01 -2.84
N LYS A 40 -13.58 -21.79 -3.88
CA LYS A 40 -14.85 -21.71 -4.63
C LYS A 40 -15.13 -20.29 -5.13
N ASN A 41 -16.16 -19.65 -4.57
CA ASN A 41 -16.58 -18.27 -4.89
C ASN A 41 -16.04 -17.25 -3.89
N SER A 42 -14.96 -17.55 -3.20
CA SER A 42 -14.32 -16.66 -2.22
C SER A 42 -12.80 -16.67 -2.34
N VAL A 43 -12.18 -15.65 -1.78
CA VAL A 43 -10.74 -15.55 -1.57
C VAL A 43 -10.46 -15.59 -0.08
N LEU A 44 -9.51 -16.39 0.32
CA LEU A 44 -9.06 -16.50 1.70
C LEU A 44 -7.64 -15.95 1.82
N LYS A 45 -7.48 -14.88 2.59
CA LYS A 45 -6.17 -14.33 2.97
C LYS A 45 -5.81 -14.87 4.35
N ILE A 46 -4.79 -15.72 4.39
CA ILE A 46 -4.30 -16.42 5.58
C ILE A 46 -3.07 -15.68 6.10
N PHE A 47 -3.08 -15.30 7.36
CA PHE A 47 -2.00 -14.52 7.98
C PHE A 47 -1.07 -15.44 8.78
N GLY A 48 0.22 -15.16 8.69
CA GLY A 48 1.25 -15.83 9.48
C GLY A 48 1.21 -15.46 10.96
N PRO A 49 1.93 -16.20 11.81
CA PRO A 49 1.86 -16.05 13.27
C PRO A 49 2.45 -14.72 13.77
N THR A 50 3.20 -14.00 12.95
CA THR A 50 3.79 -12.70 13.29
C THR A 50 2.80 -11.54 13.21
N TYR A 51 1.65 -11.75 12.54
CA TYR A 51 0.61 -10.72 12.44
C TYR A 51 -0.15 -10.54 13.75
N LYS A 52 -0.25 -9.30 14.19
CA LYS A 52 -1.11 -8.94 15.33
C LYS A 52 -2.58 -9.08 14.93
N VAL A 53 -3.39 -9.71 15.77
CA VAL A 53 -4.83 -9.88 15.53
C VAL A 53 -5.52 -8.54 15.28
N SER A 54 -5.14 -7.50 16.03
CA SER A 54 -5.66 -6.13 15.85
C SER A 54 -5.39 -5.56 14.45
N ALA A 55 -4.25 -5.89 13.82
CA ALA A 55 -3.94 -5.46 12.46
C ALA A 55 -4.83 -6.17 11.43
N ILE A 56 -5.09 -7.47 11.63
CA ILE A 56 -5.97 -8.27 10.76
C ILE A 56 -7.42 -7.77 10.84
N LEU A 57 -7.93 -7.54 12.05
CA LEU A 57 -9.27 -7.00 12.25
C LEU A 57 -9.40 -5.59 11.68
N ASN A 58 -8.36 -4.75 11.83
CA ASN A 58 -8.34 -3.42 11.24
C ASN A 58 -8.32 -3.44 9.70
N GLU A 59 -7.66 -4.43 9.08
CA GLU A 59 -7.71 -4.62 7.63
C GLU A 59 -9.14 -4.93 7.17
N ALA A 60 -9.81 -5.89 7.79
CA ALA A 60 -11.19 -6.24 7.46
C ALA A 60 -12.15 -5.06 7.68
N MET A 61 -11.98 -4.32 8.78
CA MET A 61 -12.77 -3.14 9.10
C MET A 61 -12.55 -2.00 8.10
N ASN A 62 -11.32 -1.76 7.68
CA ASN A 62 -11.00 -0.75 6.68
C ASN A 62 -11.68 -1.07 5.33
N GLU A 63 -11.67 -2.33 4.93
CA GLU A 63 -12.29 -2.79 3.69
C GLU A 63 -13.82 -2.64 3.74
N ALA A 64 -14.44 -3.01 4.86
CA ALA A 64 -15.88 -2.81 5.09
C ALA A 64 -16.26 -1.33 5.03
N ARG A 65 -15.49 -0.45 5.69
CA ARG A 65 -15.69 1.01 5.66
C ARG A 65 -15.50 1.60 4.26
N ALA A 66 -14.54 1.10 3.46
CA ALA A 66 -14.38 1.51 2.08
C ALA A 66 -15.62 1.12 1.25
N ALA A 67 -16.17 -0.08 1.45
CA ALA A 67 -17.42 -0.52 0.80
C ALA A 67 -18.63 0.34 1.21
N GLU A 68 -18.71 0.78 2.47
CA GLU A 68 -19.78 1.67 2.97
C GLU A 68 -19.78 3.05 2.27
N THR A 69 -18.69 3.47 1.63
CA THR A 69 -18.65 4.70 0.83
C THR A 69 -19.31 4.57 -0.55
N GLY A 70 -19.80 3.38 -0.90
CA GLY A 70 -20.40 3.08 -2.20
C GLY A 70 -19.37 2.75 -3.30
N LEU A 71 -18.09 2.66 -2.97
CA LEU A 71 -17.08 2.20 -3.93
C LEU A 71 -17.24 0.70 -4.22
N PRO A 72 -16.91 0.25 -5.45
CA PRO A 72 -16.95 -1.15 -5.83
C PRO A 72 -15.74 -1.92 -5.24
N VAL A 73 -15.89 -2.34 -3.98
CA VAL A 73 -14.90 -3.06 -3.18
C VAL A 73 -15.30 -4.52 -3.06
N ALA A 74 -14.34 -5.44 -3.00
CA ALA A 74 -14.60 -6.85 -2.66
C ALA A 74 -15.19 -6.94 -1.25
N LYS A 75 -16.35 -7.60 -1.09
CA LYS A 75 -17.01 -7.68 0.22
C LYS A 75 -16.26 -8.62 1.16
N VAL A 76 -16.01 -8.16 2.38
CA VAL A 76 -15.60 -9.02 3.47
C VAL A 76 -16.79 -9.91 3.85
N LEU A 77 -16.60 -11.21 3.79
CA LEU A 77 -17.62 -12.22 4.13
C LEU A 77 -17.46 -12.70 5.57
N GLU A 78 -16.21 -12.89 6.00
CA GLU A 78 -15.92 -13.51 7.28
C GLU A 78 -14.49 -13.19 7.74
N VAL A 79 -14.31 -13.03 9.05
CA VAL A 79 -13.01 -13.10 9.71
C VAL A 79 -13.02 -14.31 10.62
N LEU A 80 -12.10 -15.25 10.38
CA LEU A 80 -12.14 -16.56 11.04
C LEU A 80 -10.73 -17.01 11.44
N LYS A 81 -10.66 -18.03 12.28
CA LYS A 81 -9.41 -18.72 12.62
C LYS A 81 -9.45 -20.14 12.05
N LEU A 82 -8.53 -20.45 11.13
CA LEU A 82 -8.32 -21.77 10.58
C LEU A 82 -7.09 -22.40 11.24
N ARG A 83 -7.29 -23.46 12.05
CA ARG A 83 -6.24 -24.01 12.91
C ARG A 83 -5.64 -22.88 13.75
N ASP A 84 -4.35 -22.56 13.55
CA ASP A 84 -3.65 -21.53 14.30
C ASP A 84 -3.50 -20.21 13.55
N HIS A 85 -4.08 -20.07 12.35
CA HIS A 85 -3.95 -18.90 11.50
C HIS A 85 -5.25 -18.09 11.45
N TRP A 86 -5.15 -16.79 11.65
CA TRP A 86 -6.22 -15.86 11.36
C TRP A 86 -6.37 -15.67 9.86
N CYS A 87 -7.61 -15.53 9.41
CA CYS A 87 -7.93 -15.40 7.99
C CYS A 87 -9.02 -14.36 7.78
N ILE A 88 -8.97 -13.71 6.62
CA ILE A 88 -10.07 -12.89 6.11
C ILE A 88 -10.59 -13.55 4.84
N ARG A 89 -11.89 -13.87 4.81
CA ARG A 89 -12.59 -14.36 3.64
C ARG A 89 -13.30 -13.20 2.95
N ARG A 90 -13.11 -13.09 1.63
CA ARG A 90 -13.71 -12.09 0.76
C ARG A 90 -14.45 -12.75 -0.39
N GLU A 91 -15.38 -12.04 -1.02
CA GLU A 91 -15.95 -12.49 -2.27
C GLU A 91 -14.86 -12.64 -3.35
N TRP A 92 -15.03 -13.62 -4.23
CA TRP A 92 -14.22 -13.75 -5.43
C TRP A 92 -14.70 -12.76 -6.47
N ILE A 93 -13.80 -11.94 -7.01
CA ILE A 93 -14.05 -11.08 -8.16
C ILE A 93 -13.52 -11.79 -9.40
N GLU A 94 -14.41 -12.16 -10.32
CA GLU A 94 -14.01 -12.68 -11.62
C GLU A 94 -13.40 -11.56 -12.45
N GLY A 95 -12.24 -11.81 -13.06
CA GLY A 95 -11.56 -10.81 -13.88
C GLY A 95 -10.06 -10.96 -13.91
N LYS A 96 -9.39 -9.97 -14.51
CA LYS A 96 -7.93 -9.84 -14.53
C LYS A 96 -7.54 -8.56 -13.82
N THR A 97 -6.37 -8.58 -13.18
CA THR A 97 -5.80 -7.33 -12.68
C THR A 97 -5.51 -6.37 -13.83
N LEU A 98 -5.59 -5.09 -13.56
CA LEU A 98 -5.21 -4.07 -14.53
C LEU A 98 -3.73 -4.23 -14.95
N ALA A 99 -2.87 -4.67 -14.02
CA ALA A 99 -1.48 -4.99 -14.31
C ALA A 99 -1.34 -6.11 -15.35
N GLU A 100 -2.09 -7.21 -15.23
CA GLU A 100 -2.12 -8.29 -16.23
C GLU A 100 -2.65 -7.80 -17.57
N THR A 101 -3.68 -6.96 -17.56
CA THR A 101 -4.27 -6.36 -18.77
C THR A 101 -3.26 -5.44 -19.46
N MET A 102 -2.59 -4.57 -18.73
CA MET A 102 -1.54 -3.69 -19.25
C MET A 102 -0.34 -4.46 -19.84
N ALA A 103 0.05 -5.56 -19.16
CA ALA A 103 1.16 -6.41 -19.63
C ALA A 103 0.82 -7.13 -20.94
N GLY A 104 -0.44 -7.55 -21.11
CA GLY A 104 -0.94 -8.24 -22.30
C GLY A 104 -1.19 -7.31 -23.50
N ASP A 105 -1.41 -6.01 -23.25
CA ASP A 105 -1.76 -5.03 -24.29
C ASP A 105 -0.99 -3.70 -24.12
N LYS A 106 0.31 -3.77 -24.33
CA LYS A 106 1.23 -2.62 -24.18
C LYS A 106 0.91 -1.45 -25.12
N LYS A 107 0.25 -1.70 -26.26
CA LYS A 107 -0.11 -0.66 -27.23
C LYS A 107 -1.14 0.31 -26.65
N ASN A 108 -2.02 -0.15 -25.78
CA ASN A 108 -3.07 0.63 -25.16
C ASN A 108 -2.73 1.14 -23.74
N LEU A 109 -1.44 1.15 -23.35
CA LEU A 109 -0.99 1.58 -22.02
C LEU A 109 -1.58 2.94 -21.61
N MET A 110 -1.61 3.93 -22.51
CA MET A 110 -2.15 5.27 -22.18
C MET A 110 -3.65 5.23 -21.85
N ARG A 111 -4.43 4.39 -22.52
CA ARG A 111 -5.85 4.19 -22.19
C ARG A 111 -6.01 3.62 -20.78
N TYR A 112 -5.27 2.55 -20.48
CA TYR A 112 -5.32 1.92 -19.15
C TYR A 112 -4.86 2.86 -18.03
N LEU A 113 -3.84 3.68 -18.27
CA LEU A 113 -3.41 4.68 -17.28
C LEU A 113 -4.47 5.77 -17.06
N LYS A 114 -5.19 6.20 -18.10
CA LYS A 114 -6.31 7.14 -17.96
C LYS A 114 -7.46 6.52 -17.15
N GLU A 115 -7.82 5.27 -17.42
CA GLU A 115 -8.82 4.51 -16.64
C GLU A 115 -8.37 4.38 -15.18
N PHE A 116 -7.10 4.04 -14.94
CA PHE A 116 -6.52 3.91 -13.62
C PHE A 116 -6.58 5.22 -12.82
N VAL A 117 -6.23 6.35 -13.44
CA VAL A 117 -6.35 7.69 -12.82
C VAL A 117 -7.81 8.04 -12.55
N ALA A 118 -8.73 7.74 -13.47
CA ALA A 118 -10.15 8.00 -13.26
C ALA A 118 -10.71 7.24 -12.04
N ILE A 119 -10.33 5.95 -11.88
CA ILE A 119 -10.68 5.14 -10.70
C ILE A 119 -10.13 5.79 -9.42
N GLN A 120 -8.88 6.24 -9.44
CA GLN A 120 -8.26 6.89 -8.28
C GLN A 120 -8.97 8.22 -7.93
N CYS A 121 -9.35 9.01 -8.93
CA CYS A 121 -10.14 10.23 -8.72
C CYS A 121 -11.52 9.91 -8.11
N GLU A 122 -12.16 8.82 -8.51
CA GLU A 122 -13.42 8.39 -7.90
C GLU A 122 -13.23 8.00 -6.42
N ILE A 123 -12.11 7.32 -6.08
CA ILE A 123 -11.76 7.04 -4.68
C ILE A 123 -11.61 8.36 -3.91
N PHE A 124 -10.91 9.35 -4.45
CA PHE A 124 -10.71 10.66 -3.82
C PHE A 124 -12.00 11.46 -3.62
N SER A 125 -13.04 11.19 -4.41
CA SER A 125 -14.36 11.82 -4.24
C SER A 125 -15.09 11.36 -3.00
N LYS A 126 -14.65 10.30 -2.34
CA LYS A 126 -15.26 9.72 -1.14
C LYS A 126 -14.57 10.21 0.13
N THR A 127 -15.33 10.16 1.21
CA THR A 127 -14.85 10.43 2.58
C THR A 127 -15.54 9.48 3.56
N SER A 128 -15.04 9.37 4.78
CA SER A 128 -15.64 8.55 5.83
C SER A 128 -15.17 9.05 7.20
N GLU A 129 -16.07 9.44 8.08
CA GLU A 129 -15.75 9.91 9.44
C GLU A 129 -15.07 8.83 10.32
N ARG A 130 -15.20 7.57 9.93
CA ARG A 130 -14.68 6.42 10.68
C ARG A 130 -13.26 5.99 10.29
N MET A 131 -12.64 6.69 9.33
CA MET A 131 -11.28 6.39 8.87
C MET A 131 -10.24 7.22 9.63
N GLY A 132 -9.09 6.61 9.93
CA GLY A 132 -7.95 7.34 10.48
C GLY A 132 -7.30 8.28 9.46
N ASN A 133 -6.56 9.27 9.95
CA ASN A 133 -5.89 10.25 9.10
C ASN A 133 -4.58 9.72 8.51
N LEU A 134 -4.29 10.06 7.25
CA LEU A 134 -3.08 9.65 6.53
C LEU A 134 -1.83 10.31 7.11
N ALA A 135 -1.90 11.60 7.46
CA ALA A 135 -0.75 12.31 8.04
C ALA A 135 -0.30 11.68 9.37
N ASP A 136 -1.23 11.24 10.23
CA ASP A 136 -0.89 10.57 11.48
C ASP A 136 -0.22 9.20 11.25
N LYS A 137 -0.58 8.52 10.15
CA LYS A 137 0.08 7.27 9.74
C LYS A 137 1.48 7.52 9.21
N LEU A 138 1.64 8.52 8.34
CA LEU A 138 2.94 8.91 7.77
C LEU A 138 3.91 9.36 8.87
N ASP A 139 3.44 10.15 9.84
CA ASP A 139 4.22 10.59 10.99
C ASP A 139 4.82 9.41 11.78
N LYS A 140 3.99 8.40 12.10
CA LYS A 140 4.45 7.16 12.76
C LYS A 140 5.45 6.38 11.91
N GLN A 141 5.27 6.34 10.59
CA GLN A 141 6.15 5.62 9.69
C GLN A 141 7.50 6.33 9.53
N ILE A 142 7.54 7.67 9.43
CA ILE A 142 8.77 8.47 9.46
C ILE A 142 9.53 8.19 10.75
N SER A 143 8.86 8.22 11.90
CA SER A 143 9.46 7.94 13.20
C SER A 143 10.06 6.52 13.28
N ALA A 144 9.46 5.55 12.60
CA ALA A 144 9.91 4.15 12.56
C ALA A 144 10.99 3.87 11.51
N SER A 145 11.28 4.83 10.62
CA SER A 145 12.29 4.68 9.56
C SER A 145 13.71 4.65 10.13
N ALA A 146 14.65 4.06 9.37
CA ALA A 146 16.08 4.03 9.71
C ALA A 146 16.84 5.30 9.27
N LEU A 147 16.12 6.36 8.86
CA LEU A 147 16.72 7.63 8.45
C LEU A 147 17.45 8.33 9.62
N PRO A 148 18.47 9.16 9.34
CA PRO A 148 19.11 10.01 10.32
C PRO A 148 18.10 10.87 11.10
N LYS A 149 18.44 11.22 12.33
CA LYS A 149 17.54 11.91 13.26
C LYS A 149 17.13 13.30 12.72
N GLU A 150 18.09 13.99 12.14
CA GLU A 150 17.94 15.30 11.52
C GLU A 150 16.97 15.21 10.33
N THR A 151 17.18 14.26 9.43
CA THR A 151 16.29 14.03 8.28
C THR A 151 14.86 13.69 8.73
N ARG A 152 14.69 12.85 9.76
CA ARG A 152 13.35 12.57 10.30
C ARG A 152 12.69 13.83 10.87
N TYR A 153 13.46 14.65 11.58
CA TYR A 153 12.95 15.92 12.12
C TYR A 153 12.44 16.84 11.00
N ASP A 154 13.24 17.04 9.95
CA ASP A 154 12.86 17.86 8.80
C ASP A 154 11.61 17.34 8.10
N LEU A 155 11.50 16.02 7.92
CA LEU A 155 10.33 15.38 7.34
C LEU A 155 9.08 15.53 8.21
N HIS A 156 9.20 15.48 9.53
CA HIS A 156 8.09 15.77 10.44
C HIS A 156 7.63 17.24 10.30
N MET A 157 8.56 18.17 10.24
CA MET A 157 8.23 19.60 10.04
C MET A 157 7.56 19.85 8.69
N ARG A 158 8.05 19.21 7.61
CA ARG A 158 7.41 19.26 6.29
C ARG A 158 6.00 18.68 6.35
N LEU A 159 5.82 17.50 6.92
CA LEU A 159 4.51 16.84 7.04
C LEU A 159 3.51 17.71 7.82
N GLN A 160 3.95 18.43 8.85
CA GLN A 160 3.09 19.35 9.61
C GLN A 160 2.61 20.53 8.77
N SER A 161 3.39 20.99 7.79
CA SER A 161 3.01 22.08 6.87
C SER A 161 2.10 21.61 5.73
N MET A 162 1.97 20.30 5.51
CA MET A 162 1.17 19.76 4.42
C MET A 162 -0.33 19.73 4.75
N PRO A 163 -1.21 19.86 3.73
CA PRO A 163 -2.65 19.74 3.92
C PRO A 163 -3.03 18.37 4.49
N ARG A 164 -3.88 18.35 5.53
CA ARG A 164 -4.32 17.07 6.11
C ARG A 164 -5.33 16.33 5.23
N GLY A 165 -6.14 17.05 4.47
CA GLY A 165 -7.16 16.50 3.58
C GLY A 165 -8.24 15.65 4.28
N LYS A 166 -9.30 15.34 3.54
CA LYS A 166 -10.42 14.48 4.00
C LYS A 166 -10.85 13.49 2.90
N ALA A 167 -10.12 13.44 1.80
CA ALA A 167 -10.39 12.49 0.73
C ALA A 167 -9.99 11.07 1.16
N LEU A 168 -10.73 10.08 0.67
CA LEU A 168 -10.36 8.68 0.87
C LEU A 168 -9.11 8.39 0.03
N CYS A 169 -8.03 7.97 0.68
CA CYS A 169 -6.76 7.59 0.06
C CYS A 169 -6.55 6.10 0.27
N HIS A 170 -6.33 5.35 -0.80
CA HIS A 170 -6.15 3.89 -0.74
C HIS A 170 -4.89 3.48 0.03
N GLY A 171 -3.81 4.24 -0.15
CA GLY A 171 -2.52 4.02 0.51
C GLY A 171 -1.71 2.84 -0.02
N ASP A 172 -2.18 2.16 -1.06
CA ASP A 172 -1.46 1.14 -1.83
C ASP A 172 -2.10 0.97 -3.22
N PHE A 173 -2.52 2.10 -3.82
CA PHE A 173 -3.17 2.10 -5.13
C PHE A 173 -2.14 1.81 -6.22
N ASN A 174 -2.28 0.66 -6.85
CA ASN A 174 -1.41 0.19 -7.93
C ASN A 174 -2.19 -0.76 -8.86
N PRO A 175 -1.74 -1.00 -10.10
CA PRO A 175 -2.51 -1.78 -11.07
C PRO A 175 -2.77 -3.25 -10.67
N THR A 176 -2.03 -3.81 -9.72
CA THR A 176 -2.30 -5.17 -9.22
C THR A 176 -3.48 -5.22 -8.24
N ASN A 177 -3.88 -4.07 -7.70
CA ASN A 177 -5.00 -3.92 -6.77
C ASN A 177 -6.30 -3.46 -7.45
N VAL A 178 -6.31 -3.35 -8.79
CA VAL A 178 -7.50 -3.05 -9.59
C VAL A 178 -7.84 -4.28 -10.45
N ILE A 179 -9.03 -4.83 -10.29
CA ILE A 179 -9.54 -5.96 -11.10
C ILE A 179 -10.53 -5.42 -12.11
N ILE A 180 -10.35 -5.78 -13.37
CA ILE A 180 -11.30 -5.50 -14.45
C ILE A 180 -12.09 -6.78 -14.70
N THR A 181 -13.40 -6.69 -14.53
CA THR A 181 -14.33 -7.80 -14.75
C THR A 181 -14.57 -8.07 -16.24
N PRO A 182 -15.11 -9.22 -16.64
CA PRO A 182 -15.48 -9.49 -18.03
C PRO A 182 -16.51 -8.50 -18.60
N SER A 183 -17.34 -7.86 -17.78
CA SER A 183 -18.26 -6.79 -18.18
C SER A 183 -17.59 -5.43 -18.40
N GLY A 184 -16.31 -5.31 -18.05
CA GLY A 184 -15.58 -4.03 -18.12
C GLY A 184 -15.68 -3.17 -16.87
N ASP A 185 -16.42 -3.62 -15.85
CA ASP A 185 -16.48 -2.96 -14.56
C ASP A 185 -15.16 -3.14 -13.81
N TRP A 186 -14.90 -2.25 -12.88
CA TRP A 186 -13.71 -2.35 -12.02
C TRP A 186 -14.06 -2.66 -10.55
N ARG A 187 -13.12 -3.28 -9.86
CA ARG A 187 -13.13 -3.50 -8.41
C ARG A 187 -11.75 -3.20 -7.86
N VAL A 188 -11.68 -2.49 -6.73
CA VAL A 188 -10.41 -2.25 -6.02
C VAL A 188 -10.33 -3.14 -4.80
N ILE A 189 -9.17 -3.75 -4.61
CA ILE A 189 -8.89 -4.71 -3.53
C ILE A 189 -7.72 -4.24 -2.66
N ASP A 190 -7.52 -4.89 -1.51
CA ASP A 190 -6.45 -4.66 -0.51
C ASP A 190 -6.48 -3.25 0.11
N TRP A 191 -7.58 -2.92 0.76
CA TRP A 191 -7.82 -1.65 1.47
C TRP A 191 -7.14 -1.57 2.86
N SER A 192 -6.18 -2.44 3.14
CA SER A 192 -5.46 -2.50 4.43
C SER A 192 -4.83 -1.16 4.84
N HIS A 193 -4.49 -0.34 3.87
CA HIS A 193 -3.77 0.92 4.05
C HIS A 193 -4.63 2.18 3.97
N VAL A 194 -5.92 2.05 3.69
CA VAL A 194 -6.84 3.18 3.49
C VAL A 194 -6.84 4.16 4.68
N ARG A 195 -6.84 5.46 4.37
CA ARG A 195 -6.92 6.57 5.34
C ARG A 195 -7.60 7.78 4.68
N LEU A 196 -8.02 8.74 5.49
CA LEU A 196 -8.38 10.06 4.99
C LEU A 196 -7.13 10.94 4.89
N GLY A 197 -6.97 11.66 3.80
CA GLY A 197 -5.81 12.48 3.59
C GLY A 197 -5.92 13.42 2.40
N ASP A 198 -4.77 14.01 2.06
CA ASP A 198 -4.61 14.76 0.82
C ASP A 198 -4.45 13.76 -0.35
N PRO A 199 -5.22 13.89 -1.44
CA PRO A 199 -5.07 13.09 -2.65
C PRO A 199 -3.65 13.06 -3.20
N LEU A 200 -2.91 14.17 -3.10
CA LEU A 200 -1.57 14.28 -3.66
C LEU A 200 -0.56 13.37 -2.94
N ALA A 201 -0.77 13.09 -1.66
CA ALA A 201 0.02 12.09 -0.93
C ALA A 201 -0.18 10.67 -1.49
N ASP A 202 -1.40 10.32 -1.86
CA ASP A 202 -1.70 8.99 -2.44
C ASP A 202 -1.23 8.91 -3.90
N VAL A 203 -1.30 10.01 -4.66
CA VAL A 203 -0.70 10.12 -6.00
C VAL A 203 0.82 9.95 -5.93
N ALA A 204 1.49 10.67 -5.03
CA ALA A 204 2.94 10.55 -4.83
C ALA A 204 3.33 9.11 -4.46
N ARG A 205 2.53 8.46 -3.61
CA ARG A 205 2.76 7.05 -3.25
C ARG A 205 2.58 6.11 -4.45
N THR A 206 1.53 6.28 -5.25
CA THR A 206 1.31 5.46 -6.46
C THR A 206 2.45 5.64 -7.47
N TYR A 207 2.90 6.87 -7.68
CA TYR A 207 4.07 7.16 -8.51
C TYR A 207 5.32 6.42 -8.00
N LEU A 208 5.59 6.49 -6.70
CA LEU A 208 6.68 5.76 -6.06
C LEU A 208 6.56 4.24 -6.25
N LEU A 209 5.37 3.67 -6.15
CA LEU A 209 5.13 2.23 -6.35
C LEU A 209 5.45 1.78 -7.79
N PHE A 210 5.16 2.59 -8.80
CA PHE A 210 5.59 2.33 -10.18
C PHE A 210 7.12 2.31 -10.30
N TRP A 211 7.82 3.26 -9.66
CA TRP A 211 9.28 3.31 -9.64
C TRP A 211 9.88 2.07 -8.96
N LEU A 212 9.39 1.70 -7.78
CA LEU A 212 9.85 0.52 -7.03
C LEU A 212 9.62 -0.79 -7.78
N SER A 213 8.62 -0.82 -8.66
CA SER A 213 8.31 -1.95 -9.53
C SER A 213 9.08 -1.93 -10.85
N GLY A 214 9.95 -0.93 -11.08
CA GLY A 214 10.75 -0.79 -12.31
C GLY A 214 9.99 -0.23 -13.51
N HIS A 215 8.78 0.27 -13.33
CA HIS A 215 7.91 0.80 -14.39
C HIS A 215 8.02 2.33 -14.55
N VAL A 216 9.25 2.87 -14.61
CA VAL A 216 9.54 4.32 -14.61
C VAL A 216 8.77 5.07 -15.70
N ALA A 217 8.79 4.58 -16.95
CA ALA A 217 8.07 5.24 -18.05
C ALA A 217 6.55 5.30 -17.85
N ALA A 218 5.97 4.32 -17.14
CA ALA A 218 4.57 4.35 -16.75
C ALA A 218 4.33 5.30 -15.57
N ALA A 219 5.28 5.42 -14.65
CA ALA A 219 5.24 6.38 -13.55
C ALA A 219 5.12 7.82 -14.06
N GLU A 220 5.97 8.22 -15.02
CA GLU A 220 5.97 9.57 -15.59
C GLU A 220 4.63 9.90 -16.29
N LYS A 221 4.12 8.95 -17.08
CA LYS A 221 2.82 9.10 -17.74
C LYS A 221 1.68 9.18 -16.74
N TYR A 222 1.70 8.35 -15.71
CA TYR A 222 0.72 8.38 -14.61
C TYR A 222 0.74 9.72 -13.88
N MET A 223 1.93 10.25 -13.52
CA MET A 223 2.08 11.54 -12.85
C MET A 223 1.44 12.66 -13.66
N ALA A 224 1.75 12.75 -14.95
CA ALA A 224 1.19 13.76 -15.84
C ALA A 224 -0.36 13.67 -15.92
N LEU A 225 -0.90 12.44 -16.08
CA LEU A 225 -2.34 12.22 -16.15
C LEU A 225 -3.05 12.53 -14.82
N ALA A 226 -2.44 12.17 -13.68
CA ALA A 226 -3.01 12.44 -12.37
C ALA A 226 -3.04 13.95 -12.08
N CYS A 227 -1.96 14.67 -12.42
CA CYS A 227 -1.91 16.13 -12.26
C CYS A 227 -2.91 16.84 -13.18
N GLU A 228 -3.09 16.38 -14.42
CA GLU A 228 -4.11 16.89 -15.35
C GLU A 228 -5.52 16.69 -14.77
N ALA A 229 -5.84 15.47 -14.32
CA ALA A 229 -7.15 15.12 -13.77
C ALA A 229 -7.50 15.90 -12.51
N LEU A 230 -6.53 16.12 -11.63
CA LEU A 230 -6.69 16.85 -10.38
C LEU A 230 -6.51 18.37 -10.54
N LYS A 231 -6.09 18.84 -11.71
CA LYS A 231 -5.79 20.26 -12.02
C LYS A 231 -4.76 20.88 -11.08
N VAL A 232 -3.70 20.15 -10.81
CA VAL A 232 -2.58 20.55 -9.94
C VAL A 232 -1.26 20.53 -10.70
N LYS A 233 -0.23 21.20 -10.16
CA LYS A 233 1.12 21.16 -10.71
C LYS A 233 1.85 19.90 -10.23
N ILE A 234 2.76 19.38 -11.05
CA ILE A 234 3.66 18.26 -10.66
C ILE A 234 4.42 18.60 -9.38
N ALA A 235 4.91 19.84 -9.26
CA ALA A 235 5.61 20.33 -8.08
C ALA A 235 4.80 20.17 -6.78
N ASP A 236 3.46 20.23 -6.82
CA ASP A 236 2.64 20.05 -5.62
C ASP A 236 2.60 18.58 -5.18
N VAL A 237 2.63 17.63 -6.12
CA VAL A 237 2.77 16.20 -5.82
C VAL A 237 4.19 15.88 -5.33
N GLN A 238 5.20 16.49 -5.95
CA GLN A 238 6.61 16.27 -5.61
C GLN A 238 6.94 16.64 -4.15
N LYS A 239 6.26 17.64 -3.57
CA LYS A 239 6.39 17.96 -2.13
C LYS A 239 6.09 16.78 -1.21
N TRP A 240 5.24 15.85 -1.64
CA TRP A 240 4.89 14.65 -0.90
C TRP A 240 5.90 13.51 -1.05
N LEU A 241 6.72 13.50 -2.12
CA LEU A 241 7.62 12.38 -2.42
C LEU A 241 8.62 12.07 -1.30
N PRO A 242 9.33 13.03 -0.69
CA PRO A 242 10.24 12.72 0.43
C PRO A 242 9.52 12.10 1.62
N ILE A 243 8.31 12.58 1.92
CA ILE A 243 7.48 12.11 3.03
C ILE A 243 7.03 10.67 2.81
N VAL A 244 6.50 10.37 1.61
CA VAL A 244 6.02 9.01 1.30
C VAL A 244 7.17 8.03 1.10
N ALA A 245 8.32 8.47 0.58
CA ALA A 245 9.53 7.66 0.46
C ALA A 245 10.09 7.27 1.84
N ALA A 246 10.18 8.23 2.76
CA ALA A 246 10.58 7.98 4.14
C ALA A 246 9.62 6.99 4.84
N ALA A 247 8.32 7.19 4.68
CA ALA A 247 7.31 6.30 5.24
C ALA A 247 7.42 4.88 4.67
N GLU A 248 7.70 4.73 3.37
CA GLU A 248 7.86 3.42 2.72
C GLU A 248 9.17 2.74 3.12
N SER A 249 10.26 3.49 3.36
CA SER A 249 11.54 2.94 3.81
C SER A 249 11.47 2.25 5.19
N SER A 250 10.42 2.50 5.96
CA SER A 250 10.17 1.82 7.24
C SER A 250 9.75 0.34 7.08
N LYS A 251 9.44 -0.08 5.84
CA LYS A 251 9.03 -1.46 5.52
C LYS A 251 10.22 -2.27 5.01
N GLU A 252 10.07 -3.61 5.03
CA GLU A 252 11.05 -4.50 4.42
C GLU A 252 11.07 -4.30 2.89
N GLN A 253 12.24 -4.02 2.35
CA GLN A 253 12.47 -3.72 0.94
C GLN A 253 13.72 -4.48 0.44
N SER A 254 13.84 -4.63 -0.89
CA SER A 254 15.12 -5.02 -1.50
C SER A 254 16.18 -3.93 -1.27
N VAL A 255 17.46 -4.28 -1.26
CA VAL A 255 18.56 -3.32 -1.08
C VAL A 255 18.43 -2.14 -2.06
N LYS A 256 18.24 -2.44 -3.35
CA LYS A 256 18.08 -1.42 -4.40
C LYS A 256 16.91 -0.47 -4.11
N ASN A 257 15.76 -1.00 -3.72
CA ASN A 257 14.58 -0.19 -3.42
C ASN A 257 14.79 0.64 -2.16
N HIS A 258 15.49 0.08 -1.17
CA HIS A 258 15.80 0.80 0.06
C HIS A 258 16.72 2.00 -0.21
N GLU A 259 17.78 1.83 -0.99
CA GLU A 259 18.66 2.93 -1.41
C GLU A 259 17.92 4.04 -2.16
N LEU A 260 17.04 3.67 -3.10
CA LEU A 260 16.19 4.62 -3.82
C LEU A 260 15.29 5.42 -2.86
N LEU A 261 14.66 4.74 -1.90
CA LEU A 261 13.79 5.37 -0.92
C LEU A 261 14.54 6.33 0.00
N LEU A 262 15.75 5.96 0.44
CA LEU A 262 16.60 6.82 1.27
C LEU A 262 17.04 8.06 0.48
N HIS A 263 17.41 7.87 -0.80
CA HIS A 263 17.76 8.98 -1.69
C HIS A 263 16.58 9.97 -1.81
N TRP A 264 15.39 9.50 -2.13
CA TRP A 264 14.23 10.37 -2.28
C TRP A 264 13.79 11.03 -0.97
N ALA A 265 13.93 10.34 0.16
CA ALA A 265 13.61 10.89 1.47
C ALA A 265 14.56 12.02 1.90
N SER A 266 15.78 12.06 1.35
CA SER A 266 16.80 13.09 1.66
C SER A 266 16.82 14.26 0.69
N VAL A 267 16.01 14.24 -0.39
CA VAL A 267 15.91 15.36 -1.33
C VAL A 267 15.23 16.55 -0.64
N VAL A 268 15.94 17.67 -0.60
CA VAL A 268 15.47 18.89 0.09
C VAL A 268 14.59 19.73 -0.81
N ASP A 269 14.95 19.87 -2.09
CA ASP A 269 14.20 20.63 -3.08
C ASP A 269 14.13 19.86 -4.40
N TYR A 270 12.97 19.87 -5.03
CA TYR A 270 12.78 19.48 -6.42
C TYR A 270 12.78 20.77 -7.24
N GLU A 271 13.92 21.08 -7.87
CA GLU A 271 14.00 22.12 -8.91
C GLU A 271 13.27 21.71 -10.19
#